data_57d11c1dde2bd9f56acc25a66c8155c3
#
_entry.id   57d11c1dde2bd9f56acc25a66c8155c3
#
_cell.length_a   1.000
_cell.length_b   1.000
_cell.length_c   1.000
_cell.angle_alpha   90.00
_cell.angle_beta   90.00
_cell.angle_gamma   90.00
#
_symmetry.space_group_name_H-M   'P 1'
#
loop_
_entity.id
_entity.type
_entity.pdbx_description
1 polymer ?
#
loop_
_entity_poly.entity_id
_entity_poly.type
_entity_poly.pdbx_seq_one_letter_code
_entity_poly.pdbx_strand_id
1 'polypeptide(L)'
;LMPGFWYRHNLRSPEEAPSFHTSKSWLVREDRLSTPLTGVFDETSGNYLTVLRDDEIRRDAYTALEKGDVILSAKSDVGFTGFEKVDGNPWISVGFPYREAPKTYIRKLTLADPVTAFHKLEKGETRFLNWVVTKGEADDFADFVAQVWTRSYDHFEPAEVNLEYSEAFIKETLANFFTESYTETDDLNYFSGIHLETENCDDKG
;
A
#
# COMPACT_ATOMS: atom_id res chain seq x y z
N LEU A 1 -8.34 5.96 -9.86
CA LEU A 1 -6.94 6.16 -9.52
C LEU A 1 -6.66 5.62 -8.14
N MET A 2 -5.60 4.84 -8.01
CA MET A 2 -5.29 4.19 -6.75
C MET A 2 -3.78 3.94 -6.62
N PRO A 3 -3.12 4.42 -5.56
CA PRO A 3 -1.74 4.06 -5.26
C PRO A 3 -1.69 2.70 -4.55
N GLY A 4 -0.89 1.78 -5.06
CA GLY A 4 -0.76 0.43 -4.53
C GLY A 4 -2.03 -0.40 -4.61
N PHE A 5 -2.06 -1.53 -3.89
CA PHE A 5 -3.25 -2.39 -3.79
C PHE A 5 -3.93 -2.20 -2.44
N TRP A 6 -5.23 -1.91 -2.46
CA TRP A 6 -6.02 -1.60 -1.28
C TRP A 6 -7.29 -2.44 -1.21
N TYR A 7 -7.76 -2.72 0.01
CA TYR A 7 -9.07 -3.33 0.21
C TYR A 7 -10.17 -2.31 -0.10
N ARG A 8 -11.03 -2.62 -1.06
CA ARG A 8 -12.08 -1.71 -1.53
C ARG A 8 -13.08 -1.27 -0.43
N HIS A 9 -13.40 -2.16 0.49
CA HIS A 9 -14.38 -1.94 1.55
C HIS A 9 -13.76 -2.08 2.94
N ASN A 10 -12.72 -1.32 3.21
CA ASN A 10 -12.18 -1.30 4.56
C ASN A 10 -13.06 -0.45 5.48
N LEU A 11 -14.00 -1.09 6.17
CA LEU A 11 -14.91 -0.45 7.12
C LEU A 11 -14.20 0.22 8.31
N ARG A 12 -12.89 -0.03 8.47
CA ARG A 12 -12.07 0.57 9.52
C ARG A 12 -11.24 1.74 9.03
N SER A 13 -11.36 2.15 7.77
CA SER A 13 -10.70 3.37 7.29
C SER A 13 -11.34 4.58 7.93
N PRO A 14 -10.56 5.57 8.40
CA PRO A 14 -11.10 6.85 8.84
C PRO A 14 -11.88 7.52 7.71
N GLU A 15 -12.94 8.26 8.04
CA GLU A 15 -13.70 9.03 7.05
C GLU A 15 -12.83 10.06 6.31
N GLU A 16 -11.79 10.56 6.99
CA GLU A 16 -10.82 11.50 6.43
C GLU A 16 -9.77 10.85 5.53
N ALA A 17 -9.78 9.52 5.38
CA ALA A 17 -8.84 8.86 4.48
C ALA A 17 -9.01 9.40 3.06
N PRO A 18 -7.92 9.81 2.40
CA PRO A 18 -8.00 10.34 1.05
C PRO A 18 -8.57 9.30 0.08
N SER A 19 -9.37 9.77 -0.86
CA SER A 19 -9.87 8.94 -1.97
C SER A 19 -9.89 9.74 -3.26
N PHE A 20 -9.93 9.06 -4.39
CA PHE A 20 -10.03 9.72 -5.68
C PHE A 20 -11.30 10.57 -5.80
N HIS A 21 -12.40 10.16 -5.21
CA HIS A 21 -13.67 10.88 -5.32
C HIS A 21 -13.74 12.11 -4.41
N THR A 22 -13.15 12.04 -3.23
CA THR A 22 -13.28 13.08 -2.19
C THR A 22 -12.08 14.02 -2.08
N SER A 23 -10.90 13.58 -2.56
CA SER A 23 -9.65 14.31 -2.39
C SER A 23 -9.16 14.91 -3.69
N LYS A 24 -8.48 16.08 -3.59
CA LYS A 24 -7.78 16.70 -4.72
C LYS A 24 -6.49 15.96 -5.06
N SER A 25 -5.91 15.29 -4.10
CA SER A 25 -4.68 14.52 -4.27
C SER A 25 -4.58 13.41 -3.22
N TRP A 26 -3.80 12.41 -3.52
CA TRP A 26 -3.30 11.43 -2.57
C TRP A 26 -1.93 10.98 -3.02
N LEU A 27 -0.91 11.43 -2.30
CA LEU A 27 0.49 11.07 -2.51
C LEU A 27 0.95 10.25 -1.32
N VAL A 28 1.55 9.12 -1.57
CA VAL A 28 1.96 8.15 -0.56
C VAL A 28 3.43 7.79 -0.75
N ARG A 29 4.15 7.63 0.34
CA ARG A 29 5.50 7.08 0.29
C ARG A 29 5.48 5.70 -0.38
N GLU A 30 6.31 5.52 -1.37
CA GLU A 30 6.34 4.27 -2.14
C GLU A 30 6.79 3.08 -1.30
N ASP A 31 7.62 3.26 -0.27
CA ASP A 31 8.07 2.20 0.63
C ASP A 31 7.03 1.74 1.67
N ARG A 32 5.87 2.39 1.72
CA ARG A 32 4.70 2.00 2.54
C ARG A 32 3.68 1.18 1.77
N LEU A 33 3.83 1.09 0.48
CA LEU A 33 2.94 0.33 -0.38
C LEU A 33 3.44 -1.10 -0.53
N SER A 34 2.52 -2.05 -0.64
CA SER A 34 2.85 -3.44 -0.99
C SER A 34 3.51 -3.53 -2.35
N THR A 35 3.15 -2.60 -3.24
CA THR A 35 3.72 -2.44 -4.56
C THR A 35 3.77 -0.93 -4.85
N PRO A 36 4.95 -0.38 -5.19
CA PRO A 36 5.13 1.06 -5.37
C PRO A 36 4.62 1.52 -6.75
N LEU A 37 3.32 1.41 -6.95
CA LEU A 37 2.66 1.78 -8.21
C LEU A 37 1.43 2.67 -7.98
N THR A 38 1.07 3.40 -9.02
CA THR A 38 -0.26 4.02 -9.15
C THR A 38 -0.85 3.67 -10.49
N GLY A 39 -2.11 3.27 -10.50
CA GLY A 39 -2.85 2.95 -11.70
C GLY A 39 -4.11 3.80 -11.87
N VAL A 40 -4.50 4.02 -13.12
CA VAL A 40 -5.78 4.59 -13.52
C VAL A 40 -6.46 3.65 -14.50
N PHE A 41 -7.73 3.41 -14.28
CA PHE A 41 -8.60 2.63 -15.14
C PHE A 41 -9.80 3.47 -15.52
N ASP A 42 -10.10 3.52 -16.82
CA ASP A 42 -11.29 4.18 -17.36
C ASP A 42 -12.35 3.12 -17.64
N GLU A 43 -13.35 3.05 -16.78
CA GLU A 43 -14.46 2.09 -16.89
C GLU A 43 -15.28 2.25 -18.17
N THR A 44 -15.20 3.42 -18.84
CA THR A 44 -15.94 3.67 -20.08
C THR A 44 -15.27 3.06 -21.30
N SER A 45 -13.95 3.19 -21.36
CA SER A 45 -13.18 2.72 -22.53
C SER A 45 -12.47 1.39 -22.29
N GLY A 46 -12.41 0.90 -21.03
CA GLY A 46 -11.63 -0.27 -20.65
C GLY A 46 -10.11 -0.03 -20.63
N ASN A 47 -9.65 1.17 -20.97
CA ASN A 47 -8.22 1.48 -21.00
C ASN A 47 -7.66 1.72 -19.60
N TYR A 48 -6.40 1.32 -19.39
CA TYR A 48 -5.68 1.65 -18.18
C TYR A 48 -4.25 2.13 -18.44
N LEU A 49 -3.73 2.85 -17.46
CA LEU A 49 -2.33 3.26 -17.37
C LEU A 49 -1.83 2.98 -15.96
N THR A 50 -0.62 2.41 -15.83
CA THR A 50 0.06 2.28 -14.54
C THR A 50 1.46 2.84 -14.62
N VAL A 51 1.94 3.36 -13.47
CA VAL A 51 3.32 3.79 -13.28
C VAL A 51 3.85 3.08 -12.05
N LEU A 52 4.85 2.25 -12.24
CA LEU A 52 5.50 1.41 -11.23
C LEU A 52 6.94 1.86 -11.01
N ARG A 53 7.39 2.00 -9.76
CA ARG A 53 8.80 2.20 -9.47
C ARG A 53 9.59 0.92 -9.77
N ASP A 54 10.61 1.03 -10.60
CA ASP A 54 11.41 -0.11 -11.08
C ASP A 54 12.60 -0.43 -10.17
N ASP A 55 13.12 0.58 -9.48
CA ASP A 55 14.29 0.41 -8.63
C ASP A 55 13.95 -0.23 -7.28
N GLU A 56 14.92 -0.91 -6.67
CA GLU A 56 14.89 -1.25 -5.26
C GLU A 56 14.94 0.04 -4.43
N ILE A 57 13.94 0.23 -3.57
CA ILE A 57 13.80 1.43 -2.75
C ILE A 57 14.73 1.33 -1.54
N ARG A 58 15.75 2.18 -1.49
CA ARG A 58 16.67 2.28 -0.35
C ARG A 58 16.10 3.20 0.72
N ARG A 59 15.80 2.59 1.86
CA ARG A 59 15.26 3.31 3.03
C ARG A 59 16.40 3.91 3.86
N ASP A 60 16.11 5.01 4.51
CA ASP A 60 16.93 5.55 5.59
C ASP A 60 16.36 5.18 6.98
N ALA A 61 16.98 5.72 8.03
CA ALA A 61 16.53 5.53 9.40
C ALA A 61 15.26 6.34 9.77
N TYR A 62 14.53 6.86 8.77
CA TYR A 62 13.30 7.60 8.99
C TYR A 62 12.29 6.78 9.78
N THR A 63 11.71 7.40 10.80
CA THR A 63 10.63 6.81 11.58
C THR A 63 9.29 7.41 11.15
N ALA A 64 8.24 6.60 11.15
CA ALA A 64 6.88 7.03 10.82
C ALA A 64 6.29 8.09 11.79
N LEU A 65 7.02 8.43 12.84
CA LEU A 65 6.61 9.39 13.87
C LEU A 65 7.13 10.82 13.60
N GLU A 66 8.02 10.99 12.64
CA GLU A 66 8.49 12.32 12.25
C GLU A 66 7.36 13.10 11.58
N LYS A 67 7.25 14.36 11.92
CA LYS A 67 6.20 15.26 11.46
C LYS A 67 6.82 16.45 10.73
N GLY A 68 6.07 16.95 9.74
CA GLY A 68 6.47 18.14 9.00
C GLY A 68 7.58 17.85 7.99
N ASP A 69 8.60 18.67 7.98
CA ASP A 69 9.68 18.59 7.01
C ASP A 69 10.78 17.62 7.46
N VAL A 70 11.21 16.74 6.56
CA VAL A 70 12.23 15.72 6.81
C VAL A 70 13.37 15.89 5.84
N ILE A 71 14.61 15.85 6.34
CA ILE A 71 15.79 15.84 5.50
C ILE A 71 16.27 14.40 5.35
N LEU A 72 16.21 13.87 4.13
CA LEU A 72 16.67 12.52 3.84
C LEU A 72 18.19 12.41 3.94
N SER A 73 18.66 11.25 4.36
CA SER A 73 20.07 10.90 4.24
C SER A 73 20.46 10.79 2.75
N ALA A 74 21.73 11.00 2.44
CA ALA A 74 22.23 10.85 1.08
C ALA A 74 22.10 9.42 0.52
N LYS A 75 21.80 8.42 1.38
CA LYS A 75 21.65 7.02 0.97
C LYS A 75 20.21 6.66 0.63
N SER A 76 19.23 7.46 1.07
CA SER A 76 17.82 7.20 0.79
C SER A 76 17.42 7.67 -0.60
N ASP A 77 16.57 6.91 -1.27
CA ASP A 77 15.92 7.29 -2.53
C ASP A 77 14.41 7.07 -2.49
N VAL A 78 13.83 7.06 -1.28
CA VAL A 78 12.40 6.92 -1.08
C VAL A 78 11.66 8.07 -1.74
N GLY A 79 10.84 7.73 -2.71
CA GLY A 79 9.98 8.63 -3.44
C GLY A 79 8.51 8.55 -3.02
N PHE A 80 7.66 9.07 -3.85
CA PHE A 80 6.22 9.00 -3.71
C PHE A 80 5.55 8.58 -5.01
N THR A 81 4.39 7.96 -4.86
CA THR A 81 3.46 7.69 -5.95
C THR A 81 2.05 8.05 -5.51
N GLY A 82 1.19 8.38 -6.46
CA GLY A 82 -0.18 8.73 -6.17
C GLY A 82 -0.85 9.48 -7.30
N PHE A 83 -1.84 10.28 -6.94
CA PHE A 83 -2.55 11.12 -7.90
C PHE A 83 -2.72 12.55 -7.42
N GLU A 84 -2.85 13.45 -8.38
CA GLU A 84 -3.29 14.83 -8.19
C GLU A 84 -4.36 15.18 -9.22
N LYS A 85 -5.28 16.07 -8.87
CA LYS A 85 -6.25 16.64 -9.81
C LYS A 85 -5.80 18.05 -10.17
N VAL A 86 -5.44 18.24 -11.43
CA VAL A 86 -5.06 19.53 -11.98
C VAL A 86 -6.18 19.97 -12.93
N ASP A 87 -6.79 21.11 -12.65
CA ASP A 87 -7.94 21.64 -13.40
C ASP A 87 -9.08 20.62 -13.56
N GLY A 88 -9.31 19.82 -12.51
CA GLY A 88 -10.32 18.76 -12.49
C GLY A 88 -9.90 17.44 -13.16
N ASN A 89 -8.80 17.41 -13.87
CA ASN A 89 -8.30 16.21 -14.54
C ASN A 89 -7.39 15.37 -13.64
N PRO A 90 -7.48 14.04 -13.67
CA PRO A 90 -6.61 13.16 -12.92
C PRO A 90 -5.22 13.07 -13.55
N TRP A 91 -4.19 13.18 -12.71
CA TRP A 91 -2.80 12.96 -13.06
C TRP A 91 -2.20 11.91 -12.15
N ILE A 92 -1.44 10.97 -12.71
CA ILE A 92 -0.56 10.13 -11.91
C ILE A 92 0.67 10.97 -11.58
N SER A 93 1.00 11.03 -10.30
CA SER A 93 2.14 11.81 -9.79
C SER A 93 3.12 10.87 -9.11
N VAL A 94 4.37 10.88 -9.58
CA VAL A 94 5.48 10.14 -9.02
C VAL A 94 6.69 11.05 -8.87
N GLY A 95 7.55 10.79 -7.92
CA GLY A 95 8.73 11.63 -7.76
C GLY A 95 9.60 11.33 -6.55
N PHE A 96 10.67 12.12 -6.43
CA PHE A 96 11.64 12.07 -5.34
C PHE A 96 12.04 13.50 -4.95
N PRO A 97 12.33 13.78 -3.68
CA PRO A 97 12.09 12.94 -2.50
C PRO A 97 10.60 12.78 -2.19
N TYR A 98 10.25 11.90 -1.25
CA TYR A 98 8.87 11.59 -0.97
C TYR A 98 8.07 12.77 -0.42
N ARG A 99 6.76 12.73 -0.69
CA ARG A 99 5.75 13.61 -0.14
C ARG A 99 4.51 12.78 0.18
N GLU A 100 3.97 12.92 1.38
CA GLU A 100 2.69 12.35 1.76
C GLU A 100 1.67 13.46 1.96
N ALA A 101 0.63 13.49 1.17
CA ALA A 101 -0.38 14.53 1.18
C ALA A 101 -1.73 14.00 0.65
N PRO A 102 -2.87 14.51 1.09
CA PRO A 102 -3.06 15.57 2.11
C PRO A 102 -2.89 15.10 3.55
N LYS A 103 -2.73 13.80 3.76
CA LYS A 103 -2.54 13.17 5.07
C LYS A 103 -1.42 12.15 5.02
N THR A 104 -0.76 11.96 6.15
CA THR A 104 0.23 10.91 6.37
C THR A 104 -0.40 9.80 7.19
N TYR A 105 -0.26 8.56 6.74
CA TYR A 105 -0.70 7.40 7.50
C TYR A 105 0.37 7.03 8.53
N ILE A 106 0.03 7.11 9.81
CA ILE A 106 0.98 6.79 10.90
C ILE A 106 0.85 5.34 11.33
N ARG A 107 -0.36 4.91 11.62
CA ARG A 107 -0.68 3.55 12.06
C ARG A 107 -2.17 3.30 11.87
N LYS A 108 -2.61 2.08 12.13
CA LYS A 108 -4.00 1.69 12.02
C LYS A 108 -4.97 2.77 12.54
N LEU A 109 -5.86 3.22 11.67
CA LEU A 109 -6.90 4.23 11.94
C LEU A 109 -6.36 5.62 12.39
N THR A 110 -5.09 5.93 12.13
CA THR A 110 -4.52 7.21 12.53
C THR A 110 -3.89 7.90 11.32
N LEU A 111 -4.40 9.10 11.04
CA LEU A 111 -3.86 10.01 10.05
C LEU A 111 -3.23 11.22 10.76
N ALA A 112 -2.19 11.77 10.15
CA ALA A 112 -1.51 12.97 10.62
C ALA A 112 -1.43 14.01 9.51
N ASP A 113 -0.85 15.16 9.83
CA ASP A 113 -0.58 16.22 8.88
C ASP A 113 0.40 15.76 7.79
N PRO A 114 0.40 16.42 6.63
CA PRO A 114 1.29 16.09 5.54
C PRO A 114 2.76 16.09 5.95
N VAL A 115 3.54 15.21 5.30
CA VAL A 115 4.99 15.16 5.45
C VAL A 115 5.64 15.43 4.11
N THR A 116 6.66 16.29 4.09
CA THR A 116 7.47 16.57 2.90
C THR A 116 8.92 16.26 3.20
N ALA A 117 9.53 15.39 2.40
CA ALA A 117 10.95 15.13 2.50
C ALA A 117 11.74 16.06 1.57
N PHE A 118 12.94 16.42 2.01
CA PHE A 118 13.92 17.19 1.27
C PHE A 118 15.20 16.36 1.14
N HIS A 119 15.84 16.50 0.01
CA HIS A 119 17.16 15.92 -0.22
C HIS A 119 18.19 17.06 -0.35
N LYS A 120 19.28 16.94 0.41
CA LYS A 120 20.39 17.87 0.29
C LYS A 120 21.19 17.52 -0.97
N LEU A 121 21.16 18.41 -1.95
CA LEU A 121 21.92 18.25 -3.18
C LEU A 121 23.38 18.70 -2.96
N GLU A 122 24.32 17.84 -3.35
CA GLU A 122 25.73 18.16 -3.39
C GLU A 122 26.15 18.55 -4.83
N LYS A 123 27.18 19.38 -4.95
CA LYS A 123 27.66 19.81 -6.28
C LYS A 123 28.12 18.62 -7.11
N GLY A 124 27.52 18.45 -8.28
CA GLY A 124 27.85 17.36 -9.20
C GLY A 124 27.15 16.04 -8.88
N GLU A 125 26.29 16.01 -7.88
CA GLU A 125 25.47 14.83 -7.58
C GLU A 125 24.50 14.54 -8.74
N THR A 126 24.41 13.26 -9.10
CA THR A 126 23.43 12.74 -10.06
C THR A 126 22.68 11.59 -9.42
N ARG A 127 21.35 11.58 -9.56
CA ARG A 127 20.49 10.49 -9.13
C ARG A 127 19.69 9.98 -10.30
N PHE A 128 19.60 8.66 -10.37
CA PHE A 128 18.76 7.96 -11.33
C PHE A 128 17.61 7.34 -10.59
N LEU A 129 16.42 7.47 -11.14
CA LEU A 129 15.18 6.94 -10.62
C LEU A 129 14.42 6.39 -11.82
N ASN A 130 14.02 5.13 -11.76
CA ASN A 130 13.40 4.45 -12.88
C ASN A 130 11.95 4.10 -12.58
N TRP A 131 11.10 4.28 -13.56
CA TRP A 131 9.70 3.88 -13.54
C TRP A 131 9.33 3.14 -14.80
N VAL A 132 8.53 2.09 -14.65
CA VAL A 132 7.89 1.39 -15.76
C VAL A 132 6.49 1.96 -15.96
N VAL A 133 6.20 2.41 -17.17
CA VAL A 133 4.87 2.87 -17.57
C VAL A 133 4.22 1.80 -18.42
N THR A 134 3.06 1.29 -17.98
CA THR A 134 2.32 0.27 -18.71
C THR A 134 0.96 0.81 -19.12
N LYS A 135 0.61 0.64 -20.40
CA LYS A 135 -0.71 0.87 -20.96
C LYS A 135 -1.33 -0.47 -21.34
N GLY A 136 -2.62 -0.63 -21.07
CA GLY A 136 -3.36 -1.83 -21.45
C GLY A 136 -4.86 -1.60 -21.50
N GLU A 137 -5.58 -2.68 -21.72
CA GLU A 137 -7.02 -2.76 -21.70
C GLU A 137 -7.47 -3.86 -20.75
N ALA A 138 -8.58 -3.67 -20.08
CA ALA A 138 -9.19 -4.63 -19.17
C ALA A 138 -10.72 -4.58 -19.35
N ASP A 139 -11.36 -5.72 -19.16
CA ASP A 139 -12.81 -5.87 -19.34
C ASP A 139 -13.59 -5.11 -18.24
N ASP A 140 -13.05 -5.13 -17.03
CA ASP A 140 -13.60 -4.42 -15.87
C ASP A 140 -12.52 -4.07 -14.85
N PHE A 141 -12.93 -3.48 -13.72
CA PHE A 141 -12.00 -3.10 -12.65
C PHE A 141 -11.33 -4.32 -11.99
N ALA A 142 -12.00 -5.46 -11.89
CA ALA A 142 -11.42 -6.66 -11.30
C ALA A 142 -10.35 -7.26 -12.20
N ASP A 143 -10.60 -7.31 -13.51
CA ASP A 143 -9.63 -7.73 -14.51
C ASP A 143 -8.42 -6.77 -14.56
N PHE A 144 -8.66 -5.46 -14.51
CA PHE A 144 -7.58 -4.47 -14.38
C PHE A 144 -6.69 -4.77 -13.17
N VAL A 145 -7.27 -4.98 -11.99
CA VAL A 145 -6.50 -5.29 -10.78
C VAL A 145 -5.74 -6.60 -10.92
N ALA A 146 -6.36 -7.65 -11.48
CA ALA A 146 -5.71 -8.94 -11.69
C ALA A 146 -4.51 -8.84 -12.64
N GLN A 147 -4.67 -8.14 -13.77
CA GLN A 147 -3.59 -7.93 -14.73
C GLN A 147 -2.42 -7.14 -14.13
N VAL A 148 -2.71 -6.06 -13.39
CA VAL A 148 -1.68 -5.22 -12.79
C VAL A 148 -0.97 -5.95 -11.66
N TRP A 149 -1.70 -6.74 -10.86
CA TRP A 149 -1.12 -7.56 -9.82
C TRP A 149 -0.15 -8.60 -10.40
N THR A 150 -0.60 -9.38 -11.38
CA THR A 150 0.23 -10.41 -12.02
C THR A 150 1.49 -9.80 -12.62
N ARG A 151 1.35 -8.70 -13.38
CA ARG A 151 2.51 -8.01 -13.98
C ARG A 151 3.50 -7.48 -12.95
N SER A 152 2.99 -6.94 -11.82
CA SER A 152 3.87 -6.47 -10.75
C SER A 152 4.60 -7.60 -10.07
N TYR A 153 3.93 -8.73 -9.86
CA TYR A 153 4.54 -9.94 -9.33
C TYR A 153 5.63 -10.47 -10.26
N ASP A 154 5.33 -10.62 -11.54
CA ASP A 154 6.28 -11.10 -12.55
C ASP A 154 7.48 -10.15 -12.71
N HIS A 155 7.23 -8.83 -12.58
CA HIS A 155 8.29 -7.81 -12.69
C HIS A 155 9.30 -7.87 -11.53
N PHE A 156 8.81 -8.04 -10.30
CA PHE A 156 9.68 -8.08 -9.13
C PHE A 156 10.24 -9.47 -8.82
N GLU A 157 9.67 -10.52 -9.41
CA GLU A 157 10.08 -11.91 -9.20
C GLU A 157 10.45 -12.18 -7.72
N PRO A 158 9.52 -11.94 -6.77
CA PRO A 158 9.85 -12.05 -5.36
C PRO A 158 10.37 -13.45 -5.06
N ALA A 159 11.47 -13.51 -4.31
CA ALA A 159 12.09 -14.80 -3.95
C ALA A 159 11.08 -15.71 -3.27
N GLU A 160 11.10 -16.99 -3.63
CA GLU A 160 10.28 -18.00 -2.95
C GLU A 160 10.61 -17.99 -1.45
N VAL A 161 9.57 -17.92 -0.64
CA VAL A 161 9.71 -18.04 0.81
C VAL A 161 9.90 -19.52 1.13
N ASN A 162 11.10 -19.90 1.57
CA ASN A 162 11.33 -21.23 2.09
C ASN A 162 10.66 -21.37 3.46
N LEU A 163 9.46 -21.90 3.46
CA LEU A 163 8.69 -22.12 4.68
C LEU A 163 9.18 -23.40 5.38
N GLU A 164 9.37 -23.32 6.69
CA GLU A 164 9.66 -24.49 7.53
C GLU A 164 8.52 -25.51 7.48
N TYR A 165 7.29 -25.03 7.25
CA TYR A 165 6.08 -25.85 7.16
C TYR A 165 5.48 -25.81 5.74
N SER A 166 4.94 -26.93 5.30
CA SER A 166 4.23 -26.97 4.01
C SER A 166 2.95 -26.14 4.04
N GLU A 167 2.53 -25.67 2.86
CA GLU A 167 1.26 -24.93 2.72
C GLU A 167 0.06 -25.78 3.23
N ALA A 168 0.07 -27.09 2.98
CA ALA A 168 -0.96 -27.99 3.47
C ALA A 168 -1.01 -28.03 5.01
N PHE A 169 0.14 -28.10 5.66
CA PHE A 169 0.24 -28.07 7.12
C PHE A 169 -0.29 -26.75 7.68
N ILE A 170 0.06 -25.60 7.06
CA ILE A 170 -0.41 -24.28 7.50
C ILE A 170 -1.94 -24.20 7.35
N LYS A 171 -2.49 -24.63 6.22
CA LYS A 171 -3.94 -24.62 5.98
C LYS A 171 -4.69 -25.51 6.97
N GLU A 172 -4.19 -26.71 7.24
CA GLU A 172 -4.77 -27.63 8.20
C GLU A 172 -4.72 -27.07 9.63
N THR A 173 -3.60 -26.50 10.04
CA THR A 173 -3.42 -25.87 11.34
C THR A 173 -4.39 -24.70 11.53
N LEU A 174 -4.52 -23.84 10.51
CA LEU A 174 -5.48 -22.73 10.56
C LEU A 174 -6.93 -23.22 10.58
N ALA A 175 -7.28 -24.24 9.80
CA ALA A 175 -8.63 -24.79 9.81
C ALA A 175 -8.98 -25.39 11.17
N ASN A 176 -8.07 -26.16 11.78
CA ASN A 176 -8.25 -26.71 13.11
C ASN A 176 -8.39 -25.61 14.17
N PHE A 177 -7.53 -24.60 14.12
CA PHE A 177 -7.61 -23.43 15.00
C PHE A 177 -8.98 -22.74 14.91
N PHE A 178 -9.47 -22.45 13.70
CA PHE A 178 -10.78 -21.84 13.52
C PHE A 178 -11.91 -22.75 14.02
N THR A 179 -11.82 -24.07 13.83
CA THR A 179 -12.81 -25.02 14.32
C THR A 179 -12.82 -25.07 15.85
N GLU A 180 -11.65 -25.06 16.48
CA GLU A 180 -11.53 -25.11 17.94
C GLU A 180 -11.90 -23.78 18.61
N SER A 181 -11.69 -22.65 17.92
CA SER A 181 -12.03 -21.32 18.42
C SER A 181 -13.49 -20.92 18.15
N TYR A 182 -14.25 -21.74 17.44
CA TYR A 182 -15.66 -21.48 17.18
C TYR A 182 -16.48 -21.64 18.47
N THR A 183 -17.24 -20.61 18.78
CA THR A 183 -18.09 -20.55 19.98
C THR A 183 -19.54 -20.33 19.56
N GLU A 184 -20.43 -21.19 20.06
CA GLU A 184 -21.89 -21.07 19.92
C GLU A 184 -22.48 -20.63 21.23
N THR A 185 -23.33 -19.63 21.18
CA THR A 185 -24.16 -19.17 22.29
C THR A 185 -25.61 -19.08 21.82
N ASP A 186 -26.55 -18.92 22.74
CA ASP A 186 -27.97 -18.79 22.40
C ASP A 186 -28.26 -17.58 21.49
N ASP A 187 -27.44 -16.55 21.57
CA ASP A 187 -27.68 -15.28 20.88
C ASP A 187 -26.67 -15.00 19.75
N LEU A 188 -25.46 -15.62 19.75
CA LEU A 188 -24.37 -15.26 18.85
C LEU A 188 -23.41 -16.42 18.60
N ASN A 189 -23.01 -16.57 17.34
CA ASN A 189 -21.97 -17.50 16.94
C ASN A 189 -20.76 -16.71 16.46
N TYR A 190 -19.57 -17.00 16.99
CA TYR A 190 -18.35 -16.25 16.67
C TYR A 190 -17.09 -17.11 16.82
N PHE A 191 -15.98 -16.61 16.28
CA PHE A 191 -14.65 -17.16 16.50
C PHE A 191 -13.93 -16.38 17.60
N SER A 192 -13.50 -17.08 18.64
CA SER A 192 -12.72 -16.48 19.73
C SER A 192 -11.31 -16.14 19.23
N GLY A 193 -10.78 -14.99 19.67
CA GLY A 193 -9.37 -14.63 19.47
C GLY A 193 -8.46 -15.28 20.51
N ILE A 194 -7.15 -15.28 20.24
CA ILE A 194 -6.14 -15.67 21.22
C ILE A 194 -5.40 -14.43 21.70
N HIS A 195 -5.27 -14.30 23.03
CA HIS A 195 -4.39 -13.32 23.62
C HIS A 195 -2.97 -13.89 23.71
N LEU A 196 -2.05 -13.35 22.91
CA LEU A 196 -0.72 -13.91 22.69
C LEU A 196 0.14 -14.00 23.97
N GLU A 197 -0.06 -13.08 24.93
CA GLU A 197 0.72 -13.08 26.18
C GLU A 197 0.24 -14.11 27.20
N THR A 198 -1.04 -14.43 27.18
CA THR A 198 -1.65 -15.35 28.16
C THR A 198 -1.99 -16.71 27.56
N GLU A 199 -1.86 -16.86 26.24
CA GLU A 199 -2.27 -18.05 25.45
C GLU A 199 -3.73 -18.46 25.71
N ASN A 200 -4.55 -17.57 26.26
CA ASN A 200 -5.96 -17.81 26.51
C ASN A 200 -6.80 -17.27 25.35
N CYS A 201 -7.89 -17.96 25.06
CA CYS A 201 -8.89 -17.46 24.11
C CYS A 201 -9.52 -16.17 24.66
N ASP A 202 -9.63 -15.17 23.80
CA ASP A 202 -10.38 -13.96 24.09
C ASP A 202 -11.84 -14.19 23.69
N ASP A 203 -12.74 -14.16 24.65
CA ASP A 203 -14.18 -14.31 24.46
C ASP A 203 -14.87 -13.05 23.91
N LYS A 204 -14.10 -12.02 23.60
CA LYS A 204 -14.58 -10.75 23.03
C LYS A 204 -14.35 -10.63 21.53
N GLY A 205 -14.11 -11.70 20.83
CA GLY A 205 -14.04 -11.87 19.37
C GLY A 205 -13.83 -10.62 18.51
#